data_c4f7ec0d230ee1c631b9f5802d71054f
#
_entry.id   c4f7ec0d230ee1c631b9f5802d71054f
#
_cell.length_a   1.000
_cell.length_b   1.000
_cell.length_c   1.000
_cell.angle_alpha   90.00
_cell.angle_beta   90.00
_cell.angle_gamma   90.00
#
_symmetry.space_group_name_H-M   'P 1'
#
loop_
_entity.id
_entity.type
_entity.pdbx_description
1 polymer ?
#
loop_
_entity_poly.entity_id
_entity_poly.type
_entity_poly.pdbx_seq_one_letter_code
_entity_poly.pdbx_strand_id
1 'polypeptide(L)'
;MGHLRVYRAAVDGKRRGNNPRRTAEFSTAARRLIFAAVALYAASVSGSARCAESGPFAGMAGNWSGGGTVTLDDGSTERIRCRASYAVSAGGTGLNQTLTCASDSYKINLNNNVVSEGGSLSGTWSESNRGVAGTLQGRGSNGNFQAVASGPGFTANISLTTHGNRQSIVIKTDTAFRTTAISLSRY
;
A
#
# COMPACT_ATOMS: atom_id res chain seq x y z
N MET A 1 29.50 14.05 -65.28
CA MET A 1 30.62 14.99 -65.28
C MET A 1 31.23 14.92 -63.93
N GLY A 2 32.25 14.13 -63.72
CA GLY A 2 33.70 14.31 -63.93
C GLY A 2 34.22 14.76 -62.54
N HIS A 3 35.22 14.28 -61.87
CA HIS A 3 36.40 13.54 -62.19
C HIS A 3 36.96 12.81 -60.96
N LEU A 4 37.44 11.61 -61.25
CA LEU A 4 38.45 10.87 -60.46
C LEU A 4 39.72 11.72 -60.26
N ARG A 5 40.40 11.59 -59.09
CA ARG A 5 41.86 11.52 -59.07
C ARG A 5 42.34 10.61 -57.96
N VAL A 6 42.91 9.53 -58.42
CA VAL A 6 43.82 8.59 -57.75
C VAL A 6 45.17 9.25 -57.65
N TYR A 7 45.85 9.15 -56.51
CA TYR A 7 47.33 9.23 -56.48
C TYR A 7 47.89 8.09 -55.63
N ARG A 8 48.81 7.42 -56.25
CA ARG A 8 49.53 6.22 -55.87
C ARG A 8 50.99 6.60 -55.61
N ALA A 9 51.66 5.78 -54.78
CA ALA A 9 53.09 5.57 -54.58
C ALA A 9 53.75 6.49 -53.55
N ALA A 10 54.68 6.02 -52.72
CA ALA A 10 55.75 5.08 -52.97
C ALA A 10 56.23 4.46 -51.64
N VAL A 11 56.75 3.28 -51.76
CA VAL A 11 57.57 2.46 -50.89
C VAL A 11 58.91 3.15 -50.58
N ASP A 12 59.42 3.09 -49.34
CA ASP A 12 60.80 2.60 -49.08
C ASP A 12 61.16 2.64 -47.60
N GLY A 13 61.84 1.61 -47.14
CA GLY A 13 63.08 1.70 -46.41
C GLY A 13 63.06 1.31 -44.92
N LYS A 14 63.07 0.03 -44.64
CA LYS A 14 64.02 -0.72 -43.77
C LYS A 14 64.80 0.06 -42.73
N ARG A 15 64.52 -0.20 -41.44
CA ARG A 15 65.57 -0.46 -40.41
C ARG A 15 65.08 -1.28 -39.22
N ARG A 16 65.79 -2.36 -38.96
CA ARG A 16 65.73 -3.18 -37.77
C ARG A 16 66.10 -2.32 -36.55
N GLY A 17 65.32 -2.31 -35.53
CA GLY A 17 65.62 -1.85 -34.18
C GLY A 17 65.17 -2.89 -33.16
N ASN A 18 66.10 -3.65 -32.68
CA ASN A 18 66.01 -4.59 -31.56
C ASN A 18 65.59 -3.81 -30.32
N ASN A 19 64.44 -4.06 -29.73
CA ASN A 19 64.08 -3.46 -28.46
C ASN A 19 63.72 -4.57 -27.46
N PRO A 20 64.41 -4.65 -26.32
CA PRO A 20 64.24 -5.73 -25.36
C PRO A 20 62.89 -5.58 -24.67
N ARG A 21 62.24 -6.72 -24.54
CA ARG A 21 61.01 -6.89 -23.75
C ARG A 21 61.27 -6.44 -22.31
N ARG A 22 60.78 -5.26 -21.93
CA ARG A 22 60.61 -4.89 -20.54
C ARG A 22 59.33 -5.58 -20.05
N THR A 23 59.50 -6.68 -19.37
CA THR A 23 58.44 -7.25 -18.52
C THR A 23 58.19 -6.26 -17.41
N ALA A 24 57.10 -5.58 -17.45
CA ALA A 24 56.63 -4.77 -16.33
C ALA A 24 56.25 -5.72 -15.20
N GLU A 25 57.12 -5.85 -14.22
CA GLU A 25 56.78 -6.44 -12.93
C GLU A 25 55.81 -5.48 -12.23
N PHE A 26 54.54 -5.77 -12.33
CA PHE A 26 53.56 -5.11 -11.49
C PHE A 26 53.80 -5.56 -10.06
N SER A 27 54.33 -4.65 -9.28
CA SER A 27 54.59 -4.80 -7.84
C SER A 27 53.34 -5.37 -7.14
N THR A 28 53.54 -6.38 -6.32
CA THR A 28 52.53 -7.04 -5.48
C THR A 28 51.78 -6.06 -4.59
N ALA A 29 52.34 -4.88 -4.33
CA ALA A 29 51.70 -3.80 -3.59
C ALA A 29 50.53 -3.15 -4.36
N ALA A 30 50.64 -2.99 -5.69
CA ALA A 30 49.53 -2.43 -6.51
C ALA A 30 48.32 -3.36 -6.58
N ARG A 31 48.54 -4.69 -6.57
CA ARG A 31 47.43 -5.67 -6.53
C ARG A 31 46.63 -5.64 -5.21
N ARG A 32 47.29 -5.38 -4.09
CA ARG A 32 46.62 -5.31 -2.77
C ARG A 32 45.77 -4.04 -2.62
N LEU A 33 46.14 -2.94 -3.23
CA LEU A 33 45.35 -1.69 -3.20
C LEU A 33 44.09 -1.75 -4.08
N ILE A 34 44.11 -2.50 -5.17
CA ILE A 34 42.92 -2.66 -6.05
C ILE A 34 41.83 -3.53 -5.35
N PHE A 35 42.24 -4.58 -4.62
CA PHE A 35 41.32 -5.41 -3.86
C PHE A 35 40.71 -4.69 -2.64
N ALA A 36 41.46 -3.77 -2.01
CA ALA A 36 40.94 -2.96 -0.91
C ALA A 36 39.88 -1.92 -1.37
N ALA A 37 40.04 -1.36 -2.57
CA ALA A 37 39.10 -0.38 -3.13
C ALA A 37 37.75 -1.03 -3.55
N VAL A 38 37.75 -2.29 -4.03
CA VAL A 38 36.54 -3.01 -4.41
C VAL A 38 35.74 -3.47 -3.18
N ALA A 39 36.41 -3.79 -2.07
CA ALA A 39 35.76 -4.20 -0.82
C ALA A 39 35.00 -3.05 -0.13
N LEU A 40 35.41 -1.80 -0.31
CA LEU A 40 34.73 -0.63 0.27
C LEU A 40 33.47 -0.20 -0.51
N TYR A 41 33.32 -0.59 -1.78
CA TYR A 41 32.14 -0.24 -2.59
C TYR A 41 30.96 -1.16 -2.37
N ALA A 42 31.13 -2.31 -1.73
CA ALA A 42 30.05 -3.28 -1.47
C ALA A 42 29.22 -2.99 -0.20
N ALA A 43 29.59 -2.00 0.60
CA ALA A 43 28.95 -1.71 1.90
C ALA A 43 27.86 -0.63 1.86
N SER A 44 27.54 -0.06 0.70
CA SER A 44 26.58 1.05 0.60
C SER A 44 25.24 0.68 -0.06
N VAL A 45 24.88 -0.60 -0.12
CA VAL A 45 23.50 -1.00 -0.36
C VAL A 45 22.78 -1.00 0.98
N SER A 46 22.58 0.20 1.54
CA SER A 46 21.62 0.43 2.61
C SER A 46 20.23 0.18 1.99
N GLY A 47 19.77 -1.06 2.06
CA GLY A 47 18.39 -1.38 1.81
C GLY A 47 17.55 -0.47 2.70
N SER A 48 16.74 0.39 2.11
CA SER A 48 15.73 1.15 2.84
C SER A 48 14.89 0.14 3.60
N ALA A 49 15.13 0.00 4.90
CA ALA A 49 14.23 -0.73 5.77
C ALA A 49 12.88 -0.04 5.61
N ARG A 50 11.97 -0.66 4.88
CA ARG A 50 10.56 -0.28 4.91
C ARG A 50 10.17 -0.44 6.36
N CYS A 51 9.95 0.68 7.06
CA CYS A 51 9.29 0.64 8.35
C CYS A 51 7.99 -0.10 8.14
N ALA A 52 7.90 -1.32 8.65
CA ALA A 52 6.64 -2.04 8.68
C ALA A 52 5.67 -1.16 9.46
N GLU A 53 4.50 -0.86 8.88
CA GLU A 53 3.44 -0.19 9.60
C GLU A 53 3.17 -0.97 10.89
N SER A 54 3.35 -0.34 12.04
CA SER A 54 3.26 -1.00 13.35
C SER A 54 1.98 -0.65 14.11
N GLY A 55 1.20 0.30 13.62
CA GLY A 55 -0.04 0.75 14.24
C GLY A 55 -1.20 -0.24 14.07
N PRO A 56 -2.33 0.01 14.75
CA PRO A 56 -3.49 -0.90 14.75
C PRO A 56 -4.11 -1.12 13.37
N PHE A 57 -3.94 -0.19 12.44
CA PHE A 57 -4.42 -0.30 11.05
C PHE A 57 -3.38 -0.89 10.09
N ALA A 58 -2.21 -1.29 10.58
CA ALA A 58 -1.19 -1.94 9.77
C ALA A 58 -1.78 -3.13 9.01
N GLY A 59 -1.44 -3.22 7.73
CA GLY A 59 -1.95 -4.28 6.89
C GLY A 59 -3.38 -4.09 6.36
N MET A 60 -4.08 -2.98 6.67
CA MET A 60 -5.41 -2.71 6.09
C MET A 60 -5.36 -1.97 4.74
N ALA A 61 -4.26 -1.26 4.45
CA ALA A 61 -4.13 -0.46 3.24
C ALA A 61 -4.42 -1.26 1.96
N GLY A 62 -5.04 -0.62 0.98
CA GLY A 62 -5.31 -1.19 -0.33
C GLY A 62 -6.80 -1.23 -0.70
N ASN A 63 -7.08 -1.95 -1.77
CA ASN A 63 -8.42 -2.10 -2.32
C ASN A 63 -9.00 -3.45 -1.95
N TRP A 64 -10.29 -3.44 -1.60
CA TRP A 64 -11.01 -4.59 -1.10
C TRP A 64 -12.35 -4.71 -1.81
N SER A 65 -12.79 -5.91 -2.08
CA SER A 65 -14.11 -6.17 -2.66
C SER A 65 -14.75 -7.41 -2.07
N GLY A 66 -16.06 -7.45 -2.12
CA GLY A 66 -16.81 -8.59 -1.63
C GLY A 66 -18.30 -8.30 -1.57
N GLY A 67 -18.96 -8.91 -0.63
CA GLY A 67 -20.40 -8.78 -0.47
C GLY A 67 -20.87 -9.16 0.91
N GLY A 68 -22.17 -9.13 1.08
CA GLY A 68 -22.79 -9.43 2.34
C GLY A 68 -24.30 -9.41 2.27
N THR A 69 -24.89 -9.28 3.43
CA THR A 69 -26.35 -9.19 3.62
C THR A 69 -26.71 -8.05 4.55
N VAL A 70 -27.80 -7.41 4.26
CA VAL A 70 -28.49 -6.48 5.15
C VAL A 70 -29.81 -7.14 5.60
N THR A 71 -30.04 -7.16 6.90
CA THR A 71 -31.31 -7.57 7.50
C THR A 71 -32.09 -6.32 7.86
N LEU A 72 -33.31 -6.21 7.38
CA LEU A 72 -34.20 -5.09 7.64
C LEU A 72 -35.02 -5.31 8.92
N ASP A 73 -35.76 -4.31 9.35
CA ASP A 73 -36.59 -4.34 10.57
C ASP A 73 -37.76 -5.31 10.47
N ASP A 74 -38.25 -5.56 9.27
CA ASP A 74 -39.31 -6.58 8.99
C ASP A 74 -38.76 -8.02 8.93
N GLY A 75 -37.46 -8.21 9.13
CA GLY A 75 -36.75 -9.49 9.08
C GLY A 75 -36.36 -9.93 7.67
N SER A 76 -36.70 -9.20 6.64
CA SER A 76 -36.27 -9.48 5.28
C SER A 76 -34.76 -9.24 5.13
N THR A 77 -34.14 -9.88 4.13
CA THR A 77 -32.70 -9.76 3.88
C THR A 77 -32.44 -9.42 2.43
N GLU A 78 -31.53 -8.50 2.21
CA GLU A 78 -31.01 -8.15 0.88
C GLU A 78 -29.51 -8.49 0.76
N ARG A 79 -29.11 -8.94 -0.42
CA ARG A 79 -27.68 -9.10 -0.76
C ARG A 79 -27.10 -7.80 -1.20
N ILE A 80 -25.90 -7.51 -0.72
CA ILE A 80 -25.13 -6.34 -1.10
C ILE A 80 -23.78 -6.72 -1.71
N ARG A 81 -23.30 -5.90 -2.62
CA ARG A 81 -21.93 -5.95 -3.15
C ARG A 81 -21.19 -4.70 -2.68
N CYS A 82 -19.99 -4.90 -2.17
CA CYS A 82 -19.21 -3.83 -1.56
C CYS A 82 -17.82 -3.72 -2.18
N ARG A 83 -17.31 -2.49 -2.24
CA ARG A 83 -15.93 -2.14 -2.54
C ARG A 83 -15.45 -1.14 -1.50
N ALA A 84 -14.25 -1.35 -1.00
CA ALA A 84 -13.61 -0.45 -0.05
C ALA A 84 -12.19 -0.11 -0.50
N SER A 85 -11.76 1.11 -0.20
CA SER A 85 -10.37 1.55 -0.32
C SER A 85 -9.94 2.08 1.03
N TYR A 86 -8.76 1.66 1.48
CA TYR A 86 -8.15 2.07 2.73
C TYR A 86 -6.80 2.73 2.46
N ALA A 87 -6.65 3.96 2.92
CA ALA A 87 -5.36 4.64 3.01
C ALA A 87 -4.96 4.71 4.48
N VAL A 88 -3.80 4.17 4.79
CA VAL A 88 -3.25 4.08 6.15
C VAL A 88 -2.07 5.03 6.27
N SER A 89 -1.96 5.78 7.36
CA SER A 89 -0.82 6.67 7.63
C SER A 89 0.48 5.88 7.82
N ALA A 90 1.63 6.54 7.62
CA ALA A 90 2.95 5.93 7.69
C ALA A 90 3.24 5.20 9.02
N GLY A 91 2.63 5.62 10.13
CA GLY A 91 2.74 4.94 11.43
C GLY A 91 1.66 3.90 11.70
N GLY A 92 0.73 3.66 10.76
CA GLY A 92 -0.37 2.72 10.95
C GLY A 92 -1.43 3.17 11.98
N THR A 93 -1.43 4.45 12.38
CA THR A 93 -2.32 4.99 13.41
C THR A 93 -3.48 5.83 12.85
N GLY A 94 -3.41 6.22 11.58
CA GLY A 94 -4.47 6.93 10.87
C GLY A 94 -5.04 6.07 9.74
N LEU A 95 -6.35 6.14 9.55
CA LEU A 95 -7.09 5.40 8.53
C LEU A 95 -8.08 6.32 7.83
N ASN A 96 -7.97 6.42 6.50
CA ASN A 96 -9.01 6.95 5.64
C ASN A 96 -9.63 5.79 4.88
N GLN A 97 -10.93 5.61 5.00
CA GLN A 97 -11.68 4.56 4.32
C GLN A 97 -12.76 5.18 3.44
N THR A 98 -12.88 4.68 2.22
CA THR A 98 -14.09 4.82 1.41
C THR A 98 -14.72 3.44 1.27
N LEU A 99 -16.03 3.34 1.48
CA LEU A 99 -16.80 2.10 1.33
C LEU A 99 -18.04 2.39 0.52
N THR A 100 -18.19 1.73 -0.62
CA THR A 100 -19.42 1.74 -1.41
C THR A 100 -20.04 0.36 -1.37
N CYS A 101 -21.29 0.29 -0.93
CA CYS A 101 -22.12 -0.92 -1.00
C CYS A 101 -23.40 -0.63 -1.78
N ALA A 102 -23.85 -1.61 -2.56
CA ALA A 102 -25.09 -1.53 -3.32
C ALA A 102 -25.85 -2.86 -3.27
N SER A 103 -27.16 -2.78 -3.14
CA SER A 103 -28.14 -3.83 -3.44
C SER A 103 -28.97 -3.42 -4.63
N ASP A 104 -30.05 -4.14 -4.90
CA ASP A 104 -31.02 -3.76 -5.92
C ASP A 104 -31.85 -2.53 -5.48
N SER A 105 -32.02 -2.32 -4.16
CA SER A 105 -32.86 -1.26 -3.57
C SER A 105 -32.04 -0.08 -3.02
N TYR A 106 -30.79 -0.28 -2.62
CA TYR A 106 -30.02 0.70 -1.88
C TYR A 106 -28.60 0.86 -2.40
N LYS A 107 -28.09 2.09 -2.31
CA LYS A 107 -26.67 2.40 -2.48
C LYS A 107 -26.21 3.27 -1.33
N ILE A 108 -25.07 2.91 -0.76
CA ILE A 108 -24.45 3.60 0.38
C ILE A 108 -23.01 3.93 -0.01
N ASN A 109 -22.59 5.18 0.19
CA ASN A 109 -21.22 5.65 0.00
C ASN A 109 -20.70 6.26 1.31
N LEU A 110 -19.93 5.49 2.06
CA LEU A 110 -19.34 5.91 3.33
C LEU A 110 -17.91 6.38 3.14
N ASN A 111 -17.57 7.48 3.82
CA ASN A 111 -16.21 7.95 4.00
C ASN A 111 -15.95 8.03 5.50
N ASN A 112 -14.89 7.41 5.95
CA ASN A 112 -14.47 7.40 7.34
C ASN A 112 -13.05 7.95 7.46
N ASN A 113 -12.82 8.78 8.47
CA ASN A 113 -11.50 9.23 8.89
C ASN A 113 -11.33 8.87 10.36
N VAL A 114 -10.39 8.01 10.68
CA VAL A 114 -10.21 7.44 12.01
C VAL A 114 -8.75 7.54 12.43
N VAL A 115 -8.53 7.94 13.66
CA VAL A 115 -7.22 7.91 14.31
C VAL A 115 -7.24 6.99 15.51
N SER A 116 -6.11 6.40 15.82
CA SER A 116 -5.91 5.55 16.99
C SER A 116 -4.81 6.10 17.88
N GLU A 117 -5.14 6.25 19.15
CA GLU A 117 -4.20 6.67 20.20
C GLU A 117 -4.29 5.68 21.36
N GLY A 118 -3.20 4.93 21.63
CA GLY A 118 -3.16 3.95 22.70
C GLY A 118 -4.24 2.86 22.62
N GLY A 119 -4.67 2.49 21.41
CA GLY A 119 -5.74 1.52 21.18
C GLY A 119 -7.16 2.10 21.24
N SER A 120 -7.33 3.37 21.64
CA SER A 120 -8.59 4.10 21.51
C SER A 120 -8.74 4.61 20.09
N LEU A 121 -9.95 4.51 19.54
CA LEU A 121 -10.30 4.99 18.21
C LEU A 121 -11.18 6.23 18.34
N SER A 122 -10.89 7.24 17.54
CA SER A 122 -11.73 8.41 17.37
C SER A 122 -11.75 8.82 15.91
N GLY A 123 -12.88 9.36 15.45
CA GLY A 123 -12.96 9.75 14.05
C GLY A 123 -14.32 10.32 13.66
N THR A 124 -14.45 10.51 12.36
CA THR A 124 -15.68 10.99 11.73
C THR A 124 -16.08 10.06 10.58
N TRP A 125 -17.34 10.02 10.31
CA TRP A 125 -17.89 9.35 9.14
C TRP A 125 -18.88 10.25 8.42
N SER A 126 -19.05 10.01 7.13
CA SER A 126 -20.09 10.66 6.32
C SER A 126 -20.67 9.68 5.29
N GLU A 127 -21.94 9.83 4.98
CA GLU A 127 -22.63 9.12 3.91
C GLU A 127 -23.08 10.14 2.85
N SER A 128 -22.51 10.02 1.64
CA SER A 128 -22.61 11.06 0.62
C SER A 128 -23.99 11.11 -0.06
N ASN A 129 -24.71 9.98 -0.19
CA ASN A 129 -25.99 9.95 -0.89
C ASN A 129 -27.11 10.63 -0.10
N ARG A 130 -27.04 10.58 1.23
CA ARG A 130 -28.05 11.17 2.14
C ARG A 130 -27.59 12.46 2.77
N GLY A 131 -26.29 12.84 2.60
CA GLY A 131 -25.75 14.05 3.19
C GLY A 131 -25.68 14.01 4.71
N VAL A 132 -25.52 12.83 5.31
CA VAL A 132 -25.43 12.66 6.76
C VAL A 132 -23.99 12.39 7.20
N ALA A 133 -23.66 12.86 8.38
CA ALA A 133 -22.34 12.69 8.96
C ALA A 133 -22.43 12.55 10.48
N GLY A 134 -21.37 12.05 11.08
CA GLY A 134 -21.30 11.88 12.52
C GLY A 134 -19.88 11.55 13.01
N THR A 135 -19.84 11.06 14.24
CA THR A 135 -18.59 10.69 14.93
C THR A 135 -18.48 9.19 15.05
N LEU A 136 -17.23 8.73 15.17
CA LEU A 136 -16.89 7.34 15.44
C LEU A 136 -15.97 7.30 16.65
N GLN A 137 -16.30 6.42 17.60
CA GLN A 137 -15.48 6.17 18.79
C GLN A 137 -15.39 4.66 19.01
N GLY A 138 -14.27 4.20 19.56
CA GLY A 138 -14.12 2.77 19.79
C GLY A 138 -12.76 2.38 20.34
N ARG A 139 -12.46 1.10 20.14
CA ARG A 139 -11.17 0.51 20.48
C ARG A 139 -10.78 -0.52 19.44
N GLY A 140 -9.49 -0.70 19.25
CA GLY A 140 -8.99 -1.73 18.35
C GLY A 140 -7.50 -1.87 18.36
N SER A 141 -7.08 -3.08 18.03
CA SER A 141 -5.68 -3.45 17.88
C SER A 141 -5.57 -4.70 17.01
N ASN A 142 -4.45 -4.87 16.34
CA ASN A 142 -4.11 -6.10 15.62
C ASN A 142 -5.22 -6.60 14.67
N GLY A 143 -5.84 -5.67 13.93
CA GLY A 143 -6.89 -5.99 12.97
C GLY A 143 -8.28 -6.28 13.56
N ASN A 144 -8.47 -6.15 14.90
CA ASN A 144 -9.76 -6.31 15.56
C ASN A 144 -10.23 -4.97 16.09
N PHE A 145 -11.41 -4.53 15.69
CA PHE A 145 -11.95 -3.21 16.00
C PHE A 145 -13.40 -3.33 16.46
N GLN A 146 -13.72 -2.59 17.52
CA GLN A 146 -15.08 -2.41 18.03
C GLN A 146 -15.31 -0.90 18.12
N ALA A 147 -16.31 -0.41 17.42
CA ALA A 147 -16.60 1.01 17.36
C ALA A 147 -18.10 1.28 17.41
N VAL A 148 -18.44 2.49 17.84
CA VAL A 148 -19.78 3.05 17.80
C VAL A 148 -19.72 4.26 16.86
N ALA A 149 -20.53 4.22 15.83
CA ALA A 149 -20.80 5.38 14.98
C ALA A 149 -22.08 6.04 15.42
N SER A 150 -22.03 7.34 15.69
CA SER A 150 -23.17 8.14 16.11
C SER A 150 -23.46 9.21 15.08
N GLY A 151 -24.73 9.44 14.78
CA GLY A 151 -25.19 10.47 13.85
C GLY A 151 -26.57 10.99 14.24
N PRO A 152 -27.13 11.95 13.48
CA PRO A 152 -28.46 12.45 13.73
C PRO A 152 -29.51 11.34 13.68
N GLY A 153 -30.10 11.03 14.84
CA GLY A 153 -31.22 10.08 14.95
C GLY A 153 -30.84 8.59 14.94
N PHE A 154 -29.54 8.22 14.98
CA PHE A 154 -29.17 6.81 15.07
C PHE A 154 -27.80 6.56 15.70
N THR A 155 -27.62 5.31 16.13
CA THR A 155 -26.36 4.76 16.61
C THR A 155 -26.12 3.40 15.96
N ALA A 156 -24.87 3.15 15.56
CA ALA A 156 -24.46 1.88 14.96
C ALA A 156 -23.28 1.28 15.73
N ASN A 157 -23.41 0.02 16.14
CA ASN A 157 -22.31 -0.76 16.71
C ASN A 157 -21.62 -1.52 15.60
N ILE A 158 -20.30 -1.33 15.48
CA ILE A 158 -19.47 -1.87 14.42
C ILE A 158 -18.44 -2.82 15.00
N SER A 159 -18.39 -4.03 14.49
CA SER A 159 -17.31 -4.99 14.71
C SER A 159 -16.61 -5.24 13.39
N LEU A 160 -15.30 -5.01 13.33
CA LEU A 160 -14.48 -5.25 12.15
C LEU A 160 -13.29 -6.10 12.52
N THR A 161 -13.06 -7.18 11.77
CA THR A 161 -11.89 -8.03 11.90
C THR A 161 -11.20 -8.14 10.56
N THR A 162 -9.89 -7.86 10.54
CA THR A 162 -9.04 -8.05 9.37
C THR A 162 -7.97 -9.10 9.66
N HIS A 163 -7.87 -10.11 8.82
CA HIS A 163 -6.87 -11.16 8.93
C HIS A 163 -6.26 -11.45 7.56
N GLY A 164 -5.00 -11.06 7.39
CA GLY A 164 -4.33 -11.13 6.08
C GLY A 164 -5.10 -10.37 5.00
N ASN A 165 -5.56 -11.08 3.99
CA ASN A 165 -6.31 -10.52 2.87
C ASN A 165 -7.84 -10.68 3.01
N ARG A 166 -8.33 -10.96 4.20
CA ARG A 166 -9.76 -11.13 4.48
C ARG A 166 -10.22 -10.17 5.56
N GLN A 167 -11.43 -9.65 5.39
CA GLN A 167 -12.04 -8.75 6.35
C GLN A 167 -13.51 -9.14 6.56
N SER A 168 -13.95 -9.11 7.81
CA SER A 168 -15.34 -9.30 8.20
C SER A 168 -15.81 -8.05 8.95
N ILE A 169 -16.97 -7.53 8.57
CA ILE A 169 -17.57 -6.35 9.17
C ILE A 169 -19.00 -6.71 9.56
N VAL A 170 -19.39 -6.46 10.79
CA VAL A 170 -20.76 -6.56 11.28
C VAL A 170 -21.17 -5.21 11.85
N ILE A 171 -22.27 -4.69 11.36
CA ILE A 171 -22.87 -3.43 11.80
C ILE A 171 -24.26 -3.75 12.34
N LYS A 172 -24.55 -3.30 13.56
CA LYS A 172 -25.87 -3.42 14.18
C LYS A 172 -26.39 -2.03 14.50
N THR A 173 -27.63 -1.75 14.10
CA THR A 173 -28.29 -0.48 14.36
C THR A 173 -29.67 -0.71 14.97
N ASP A 174 -30.25 0.33 15.50
CA ASP A 174 -31.65 0.40 15.97
C ASP A 174 -32.63 0.96 14.92
N THR A 175 -32.14 1.15 13.70
CA THR A 175 -32.92 1.68 12.56
C THR A 175 -33.50 0.56 11.70
N ALA A 176 -34.10 0.92 10.57
CA ALA A 176 -34.63 -0.02 9.56
C ALA A 176 -33.58 -1.03 9.03
N PHE A 177 -32.30 -0.70 9.10
CA PHE A 177 -31.19 -1.61 8.76
C PHE A 177 -30.63 -2.28 10.01
N ARG A 178 -31.31 -3.28 10.54
CA ARG A 178 -31.00 -3.93 11.81
C ARG A 178 -29.59 -4.47 11.91
N THR A 179 -29.17 -5.22 10.90
CA THR A 179 -27.87 -5.86 10.87
C THR A 179 -27.32 -5.89 9.45
N THR A 180 -26.08 -5.48 9.30
CA THR A 180 -25.34 -5.63 8.04
C THR A 180 -24.11 -6.48 8.30
N ALA A 181 -23.94 -7.56 7.55
CA ALA A 181 -22.76 -8.42 7.61
C ALA A 181 -22.07 -8.41 6.24
N ILE A 182 -20.78 -8.06 6.22
CA ILE A 182 -19.98 -7.89 5.00
C ILE A 182 -18.69 -8.72 5.14
N SER A 183 -18.34 -9.40 4.06
CA SER A 183 -17.04 -10.07 3.90
C SER A 183 -16.32 -9.49 2.70
N LEU A 184 -15.08 -9.05 2.89
CA LEU A 184 -14.25 -8.47 1.85
C LEU A 184 -12.94 -9.25 1.71
N SER A 185 -12.42 -9.26 0.49
CA SER A 185 -11.07 -9.77 0.18
C SER A 185 -10.28 -8.67 -0.51
N ARG A 186 -8.98 -8.58 -0.20
CA ARG A 186 -8.06 -7.64 -0.85
C ARG A 186 -7.69 -8.16 -2.24
N TYR A 187 -7.57 -7.24 -3.21
CA TYR A 187 -7.17 -7.52 -4.60
C TYR A 187 -6.14 -6.51 -5.11
#